data_2ffb335a32db7d8d54dec22dc8f34fdc
#
_entry.id   2ffb335a32db7d8d54dec22dc8f34fdc
#
_cell.length_a   1.000
_cell.length_b   1.000
_cell.length_c   1.000
_cell.angle_alpha   90.00
_cell.angle_beta   90.00
_cell.angle_gamma   90.00
#
_symmetry.space_group_name_H-M   'P 1'
#
loop_
_entity.id
_entity.type
_entity.pdbx_description
1 polymer ?
#
loop_
_entity_poly.entity_id
_entity_poly.type
_entity_poly.pdbx_seq_one_letter_code
_entity_poly.pdbx_strand_id
1 'polypeptide(L)'
;MNNNRSLSRRTFLRGSAITAVSLIGLAACAPAPQAPVSGEAAEQPDGEKITLTFIVDTINEGHVKVRDQWAKEFMEANPNVTVDHQTVPQEYTTKIQTLFAAGTPADIYRYLQEVTPIITVAEKGMHLQLDDSIAKDSYDLADFRPDAVNLYRWEEKLYALPRDYGNQNLFYNLDLLTEAGVEPPPADWEDTSFTFDQFLDAAMKLTKRSGDRTEQWGFLINRGQRPWASWLYNNGGALVHRDESGLATDCALTDAASVEALQFLQDLMYTHQVSPTPDLESEMGGFELFASGRVAMMMNNPSSVNQYRTIEAFQWDVATLPIGKAERRGTGGGGTGWAAAAATKAPAMAWAFLQHISSAEAELAEVAVGATTPARISVVTSSAFQNPDLPPKHSAAFAQAQEYVVRDPVHAAWPEITQRIYTPKLDLLWSNANDAATVAQMIKDEADALFA
;
A
#
# COMPACT_ATOMS: atom_id res chain seq x y z
N MET A 1 -29.35 -37.69 34.75
CA MET A 1 -29.73 -36.67 35.74
C MET A 1 -28.73 -35.56 35.65
N ASN A 2 -28.98 -34.53 34.86
CA ASN A 2 -28.37 -33.21 34.99
C ASN A 2 -29.18 -32.23 34.14
N ASN A 3 -29.84 -31.32 34.83
CA ASN A 3 -30.67 -30.27 34.26
C ASN A 3 -29.80 -29.09 33.80
N ASN A 4 -29.77 -28.82 32.52
CA ASN A 4 -29.32 -27.52 31.97
C ASN A 4 -30.57 -26.66 31.73
N ARG A 5 -30.75 -25.63 32.53
CA ARG A 5 -31.75 -24.57 32.32
C ARG A 5 -31.03 -23.40 31.59
N SER A 6 -31.43 -23.18 30.35
CA SER A 6 -31.14 -21.99 29.59
C SER A 6 -31.93 -20.79 30.12
N LEU A 7 -31.22 -19.69 30.45
CA LEU A 7 -31.87 -18.42 30.83
C LEU A 7 -32.18 -17.59 29.56
N SER A 8 -33.47 -17.33 29.38
CA SER A 8 -34.08 -16.55 28.32
C SER A 8 -33.85 -15.04 28.53
N ARG A 9 -33.47 -14.32 27.43
CA ARG A 9 -33.28 -12.87 27.37
C ARG A 9 -34.57 -12.02 27.33
N ARG A 10 -35.56 -12.31 28.17
CA ARG A 10 -36.81 -11.55 28.18
C ARG A 10 -37.31 -11.27 29.59
N THR A 11 -36.56 -10.52 30.41
CA THR A 11 -37.15 -9.95 31.64
C THR A 11 -36.27 -8.81 32.16
N PHE A 12 -36.24 -7.68 31.45
CA PHE A 12 -35.72 -6.42 32.03
C PHE A 12 -36.40 -5.21 31.38
N LEU A 13 -37.71 -5.15 31.48
CA LEU A 13 -38.50 -3.94 31.22
C LEU A 13 -39.78 -4.01 32.02
N ARG A 14 -39.81 -3.46 33.25
CA ARG A 14 -40.99 -2.91 33.92
C ARG A 14 -40.65 -2.36 35.30
N GLY A 15 -40.88 -1.06 35.47
CA GLY A 15 -40.88 -0.33 36.76
C GLY A 15 -40.42 1.07 36.56
N SER A 16 -41.22 1.96 36.07
CA SER A 16 -42.26 2.83 36.65
C SER A 16 -41.72 4.06 37.38
N ALA A 17 -42.10 5.20 36.96
CA ALA A 17 -43.01 6.20 37.55
C ALA A 17 -42.51 7.62 37.29
N ILE A 18 -43.20 8.27 36.44
CA ILE A 18 -43.89 9.58 36.55
C ILE A 18 -43.36 10.53 37.63
N THR A 19 -42.76 11.66 37.22
CA THR A 19 -43.10 12.98 37.78
C THR A 19 -42.87 14.08 36.73
N ALA A 20 -43.72 15.06 36.77
CA ALA A 20 -44.07 16.01 35.75
C ALA A 20 -43.18 17.28 35.67
N VAL A 21 -43.13 17.83 34.46
CA VAL A 21 -43.21 19.24 34.09
C VAL A 21 -42.13 20.22 34.55
N SER A 22 -41.33 20.68 33.61
CA SER A 22 -41.13 22.12 33.37
C SER A 22 -40.56 22.32 31.95
N LEU A 23 -41.31 22.95 31.10
CA LEU A 23 -40.90 23.51 29.81
C LEU A 23 -39.94 24.65 30.04
N ILE A 24 -38.67 24.49 29.63
CA ILE A 24 -37.77 25.57 29.35
C ILE A 24 -37.20 25.31 27.96
N GLY A 25 -37.43 26.27 27.04
CA GLY A 25 -36.99 26.20 25.66
C GLY A 25 -35.44 26.08 25.54
N LEU A 26 -34.99 24.99 24.92
CA LEU A 26 -33.64 24.88 24.44
C LEU A 26 -33.58 25.35 23.00
N ALA A 27 -33.04 26.55 22.83
CA ALA A 27 -32.58 27.02 21.54
C ALA A 27 -31.47 26.07 21.09
N ALA A 28 -31.68 25.41 19.97
CA ALA A 28 -30.65 24.56 19.33
C ALA A 28 -29.52 25.47 18.84
N CYS A 29 -28.39 25.47 19.54
CA CYS A 29 -27.13 25.95 19.02
C CYS A 29 -26.55 24.86 18.12
N ALA A 30 -26.74 25.00 16.82
CA ALA A 30 -25.89 24.30 15.85
C ALA A 30 -24.45 24.78 16.04
N PRO A 31 -23.44 23.90 16.08
CA PRO A 31 -22.07 24.36 16.06
C PRO A 31 -21.79 25.06 14.73
N ALA A 32 -21.31 26.29 14.80
CA ALA A 32 -20.84 27.03 13.63
C ALA A 32 -19.64 26.27 13.02
N PRO A 33 -19.49 26.28 11.68
CA PRO A 33 -18.29 25.74 11.05
C PRO A 33 -17.08 26.51 11.58
N GLN A 34 -16.13 25.80 12.18
CA GLN A 34 -14.85 26.38 12.61
C GLN A 34 -14.10 26.78 11.34
N ALA A 35 -13.75 28.04 11.23
CA ALA A 35 -12.85 28.53 10.21
C ALA A 35 -11.50 27.80 10.30
N PRO A 36 -10.79 27.57 9.18
CA PRO A 36 -9.48 26.96 9.21
C PRO A 36 -8.56 27.79 10.11
N VAL A 37 -8.04 27.14 11.13
CA VAL A 37 -7.03 27.74 12.02
C VAL A 37 -5.76 27.85 11.19
N SER A 38 -5.45 29.05 10.70
CA SER A 38 -4.13 29.42 10.23
C SER A 38 -3.24 29.43 11.47
N GLY A 39 -2.52 28.30 11.71
CA GLY A 39 -1.64 28.17 12.86
C GLY A 39 -0.40 29.02 12.67
N GLU A 40 -0.34 30.18 13.29
CA GLU A 40 0.93 30.74 13.74
C GLU A 40 1.52 29.72 14.72
N ALA A 41 2.68 29.13 14.36
CA ALA A 41 3.42 28.26 15.25
C ALA A 41 3.81 29.10 16.50
N ALA A 42 3.09 28.89 17.59
CA ALA A 42 3.46 29.49 18.86
C ALA A 42 4.82 28.91 19.28
N GLU A 43 5.82 29.75 19.45
CA GLU A 43 7.06 29.39 20.13
C GLU A 43 6.69 28.90 21.54
N GLN A 44 6.92 27.60 21.80
CA GLN A 44 6.68 27.04 23.13
C GLN A 44 7.76 27.52 24.09
N PRO A 45 7.41 27.85 25.37
CA PRO A 45 8.38 28.32 26.34
C PRO A 45 9.46 27.27 26.61
N ASP A 46 10.71 27.70 26.68
CA ASP A 46 11.86 26.90 27.13
C ASP A 46 11.58 26.23 28.49
N GLY A 47 11.52 24.88 28.51
CA GLY A 47 11.43 24.12 29.75
C GLY A 47 10.13 23.33 29.99
N GLU A 48 9.10 23.43 29.13
CA GLU A 48 7.89 22.60 29.24
C GLU A 48 8.19 21.16 28.80
N LYS A 49 7.78 20.16 29.61
CA LYS A 49 7.89 18.74 29.23
C LYS A 49 6.85 18.41 28.19
N ILE A 50 7.31 17.93 27.03
CA ILE A 50 6.49 17.54 25.90
C ILE A 50 6.49 16.02 25.81
N THR A 51 5.33 15.41 25.61
CA THR A 51 5.21 13.99 25.24
C THR A 51 4.61 13.91 23.86
N LEU A 52 5.31 13.23 22.94
CA LEU A 52 4.82 12.89 21.61
C LEU A 52 4.47 11.40 21.59
N THR A 53 3.23 11.07 21.24
CA THR A 53 2.81 9.69 20.96
C THR A 53 3.16 9.35 19.53
N PHE A 54 3.96 8.28 19.34
CA PHE A 54 4.37 7.76 18.04
C PHE A 54 3.82 6.35 17.84
N ILE A 55 2.78 6.18 17.02
CA ILE A 55 2.10 4.89 16.82
C ILE A 55 2.39 4.35 15.41
N VAL A 56 2.89 3.11 15.36
CA VAL A 56 3.21 2.40 14.12
C VAL A 56 2.82 0.93 14.21
N ASP A 57 2.67 0.30 13.05
CA ASP A 57 2.51 -1.15 12.97
C ASP A 57 3.83 -1.90 13.20
N THR A 58 3.71 -3.16 13.54
CA THR A 58 4.85 -4.08 13.62
C THR A 58 5.00 -4.83 12.30
N ILE A 59 6.02 -4.47 11.49
CA ILE A 59 6.37 -5.22 10.28
C ILE A 59 7.23 -6.42 10.67
N ASN A 60 8.32 -6.17 11.40
CA ASN A 60 9.19 -7.17 12.00
C ASN A 60 9.92 -6.58 13.21
N GLU A 61 10.64 -7.41 13.99
CA GLU A 61 11.39 -6.95 15.16
C GLU A 61 12.49 -5.93 14.84
N GLY A 62 13.10 -6.02 13.65
CA GLY A 62 14.12 -5.07 13.22
C GLY A 62 13.56 -3.66 13.11
N HIS A 63 12.38 -3.51 12.52
CA HIS A 63 11.68 -2.22 12.41
C HIS A 63 11.34 -1.63 13.79
N VAL A 64 10.90 -2.47 14.73
CA VAL A 64 10.61 -2.00 16.10
C VAL A 64 11.87 -1.42 16.72
N LYS A 65 13.01 -2.14 16.64
CA LYS A 65 14.29 -1.68 17.19
C LYS A 65 14.80 -0.39 16.54
N VAL A 66 14.65 -0.26 15.21
CA VAL A 66 15.04 0.97 14.49
C VAL A 66 14.21 2.14 14.97
N ARG A 67 12.90 1.99 15.13
CA ARG A 67 12.00 3.06 15.57
C ARG A 67 12.20 3.42 17.06
N ASP A 68 12.49 2.44 17.91
CA ASP A 68 12.91 2.69 19.29
C ASP A 68 14.22 3.50 19.33
N GLN A 69 15.15 3.21 18.42
CA GLN A 69 16.40 3.95 18.32
C GLN A 69 16.15 5.40 17.85
N TRP A 70 15.31 5.65 16.87
CA TRP A 70 14.91 7.00 16.45
C TRP A 70 14.31 7.81 17.60
N ALA A 71 13.38 7.20 18.34
CA ALA A 71 12.78 7.84 19.51
C ALA A 71 13.84 8.21 20.56
N LYS A 72 14.78 7.31 20.83
CA LYS A 72 15.89 7.54 21.77
C LYS A 72 16.81 8.66 21.30
N GLU A 73 17.28 8.64 20.07
CA GLU A 73 18.16 9.67 19.49
C GLU A 73 17.50 11.05 19.52
N PHE A 74 16.20 11.10 19.18
CA PHE A 74 15.45 12.35 19.24
C PHE A 74 15.32 12.89 20.66
N MET A 75 15.06 12.04 21.65
CA MET A 75 15.02 12.42 23.06
C MET A 75 16.38 12.88 23.60
N GLU A 76 17.48 12.24 23.17
CA GLU A 76 18.84 12.68 23.53
C GLU A 76 19.16 14.07 22.99
N ALA A 77 18.69 14.39 21.77
CA ALA A 77 18.85 15.71 21.16
C ALA A 77 17.86 16.76 21.75
N ASN A 78 16.74 16.33 22.35
CA ASN A 78 15.68 17.19 22.88
C ASN A 78 15.30 16.77 24.31
N PRO A 79 16.08 17.13 25.34
CA PRO A 79 15.93 16.61 26.73
C PRO A 79 14.59 16.92 27.41
N ASN A 80 13.82 17.88 26.93
CA ASN A 80 12.48 18.22 27.40
C ASN A 80 11.36 17.41 26.68
N VAL A 81 11.72 16.58 25.69
CA VAL A 81 10.76 15.79 24.91
C VAL A 81 10.82 14.31 25.31
N THR A 82 9.67 13.70 25.47
CA THR A 82 9.51 12.24 25.60
C THR A 82 8.77 11.75 24.36
N VAL A 83 9.31 10.76 23.65
CA VAL A 83 8.62 10.05 22.57
C VAL A 83 8.09 8.72 23.11
N ASP A 84 6.78 8.59 23.18
CA ASP A 84 6.08 7.35 23.56
C ASP A 84 5.83 6.53 22.29
N HIS A 85 6.80 5.66 21.94
CA HIS A 85 6.71 4.78 20.79
C HIS A 85 5.82 3.57 21.12
N GLN A 86 4.73 3.41 20.39
CA GLN A 86 3.77 2.34 20.55
C GLN A 86 3.69 1.53 19.26
N THR A 87 3.88 0.22 19.34
CA THR A 87 3.74 -0.71 18.21
C THR A 87 2.38 -1.41 18.26
N VAL A 88 1.75 -1.53 17.11
CA VAL A 88 0.46 -2.21 16.94
C VAL A 88 0.68 -3.43 16.04
N PRO A 89 0.73 -4.64 16.60
CA PRO A 89 1.07 -5.84 15.83
C PRO A 89 -0.05 -6.33 14.90
N GLN A 90 -1.29 -5.98 15.19
CA GLN A 90 -2.47 -6.37 14.39
C GLN A 90 -3.49 -5.22 14.39
N GLU A 91 -4.34 -5.20 13.37
CA GLU A 91 -5.44 -4.22 13.26
C GLU A 91 -4.97 -2.75 13.36
N TYR A 92 -3.77 -2.45 12.85
CA TYR A 92 -3.19 -1.11 12.90
C TYR A 92 -4.14 -0.04 12.34
N THR A 93 -4.73 -0.28 11.17
CA THR A 93 -5.65 0.64 10.51
C THR A 93 -6.89 0.91 11.33
N THR A 94 -7.48 -0.13 11.89
CA THR A 94 -8.64 -0.03 12.80
C THR A 94 -8.29 0.79 14.05
N LYS A 95 -7.09 0.58 14.59
CA LYS A 95 -6.61 1.34 15.76
C LYS A 95 -6.50 2.83 15.44
N ILE A 96 -5.86 3.20 14.33
CA ILE A 96 -5.71 4.60 13.91
C ILE A 96 -7.07 5.25 13.67
N GLN A 97 -7.96 4.60 12.91
CA GLN A 97 -9.31 5.11 12.67
C GLN A 97 -10.11 5.31 13.96
N THR A 98 -9.99 4.38 14.92
CA THR A 98 -10.66 4.47 16.23
C THR A 98 -10.15 5.67 17.03
N LEU A 99 -8.85 5.93 17.05
CA LEU A 99 -8.26 7.06 17.75
C LEU A 99 -8.73 8.40 17.16
N PHE A 100 -8.80 8.51 15.82
CA PHE A 100 -9.35 9.69 15.17
C PHE A 100 -10.85 9.87 15.46
N ALA A 101 -11.63 8.82 15.41
CA ALA A 101 -13.07 8.86 15.74
C ALA A 101 -13.34 9.25 17.20
N ALA A 102 -12.43 8.87 18.11
CA ALA A 102 -12.51 9.24 19.53
C ALA A 102 -12.01 10.68 19.81
N GLY A 103 -11.45 11.37 18.80
CA GLY A 103 -10.86 12.71 18.98
C GLY A 103 -9.53 12.71 19.77
N THR A 104 -8.86 11.56 19.85
CA THR A 104 -7.58 11.35 20.56
C THR A 104 -6.55 10.69 19.65
N PRO A 105 -6.25 11.29 18.46
CA PRO A 105 -5.24 10.71 17.57
C PRO A 105 -3.86 10.72 18.24
N ALA A 106 -2.99 9.81 17.78
CA ALA A 106 -1.56 9.92 18.10
C ALA A 106 -0.97 11.17 17.46
N ASP A 107 0.09 11.74 18.08
CA ASP A 107 0.76 12.91 17.53
C ASP A 107 1.42 12.59 16.19
N ILE A 108 2.12 11.45 16.10
CA ILE A 108 2.78 10.97 14.87
C ILE A 108 2.41 9.52 14.62
N TYR A 109 2.21 9.17 13.34
CA TYR A 109 1.86 7.81 12.95
C TYR A 109 2.18 7.51 11.48
N ARG A 110 2.24 6.22 11.13
CA ARG A 110 2.35 5.80 9.74
C ARG A 110 1.00 5.98 9.03
N TYR A 111 0.97 6.82 8.02
CA TYR A 111 -0.21 7.11 7.24
C TYR A 111 -0.33 6.19 6.03
N LEU A 112 -1.52 5.60 5.85
CA LEU A 112 -1.88 4.72 4.74
C LEU A 112 -3.00 5.36 3.93
N GLN A 113 -2.67 5.86 2.73
CA GLN A 113 -3.61 6.53 1.84
C GLN A 113 -4.69 5.58 1.31
N GLU A 114 -4.38 4.30 1.15
CA GLU A 114 -5.34 3.27 0.76
C GLU A 114 -6.47 3.05 1.77
N VAL A 115 -6.26 3.47 3.03
CA VAL A 115 -7.24 3.34 4.11
C VAL A 115 -7.99 4.64 4.34
N THR A 116 -7.29 5.75 4.31
CA THR A 116 -7.87 7.09 4.46
C THR A 116 -7.32 7.96 3.33
N PRO A 117 -8.09 8.20 2.25
CA PRO A 117 -7.64 8.98 1.12
C PRO A 117 -7.20 10.40 1.51
N ILE A 118 -6.20 10.95 0.79
CA ILE A 118 -5.66 12.27 1.09
C ILE A 118 -6.72 13.38 1.04
N ILE A 119 -7.69 13.27 0.14
CA ILE A 119 -8.84 14.18 0.08
C ILE A 119 -9.61 14.20 1.41
N THR A 120 -9.89 13.02 1.98
CA THR A 120 -10.58 12.89 3.27
C THR A 120 -9.76 13.49 4.42
N VAL A 121 -8.44 13.30 4.38
CA VAL A 121 -7.51 13.88 5.36
C VAL A 121 -7.56 15.41 5.33
N ALA A 122 -7.50 15.98 4.13
CA ALA A 122 -7.51 17.43 3.93
C ALA A 122 -8.86 18.06 4.33
N GLU A 123 -9.98 17.50 3.84
CA GLU A 123 -11.32 18.00 4.11
C GLU A 123 -11.70 17.94 5.60
N LYS A 124 -11.25 16.91 6.31
CA LYS A 124 -11.52 16.76 7.74
C LYS A 124 -10.47 17.41 8.63
N GLY A 125 -9.43 18.03 8.06
CA GLY A 125 -8.35 18.63 8.84
C GLY A 125 -7.67 17.64 9.79
N MET A 126 -7.41 16.41 9.34
CA MET A 126 -6.87 15.35 10.20
C MET A 126 -5.38 15.50 10.46
N HIS A 127 -4.62 15.95 9.45
CA HIS A 127 -3.17 16.09 9.53
C HIS A 127 -2.73 17.55 9.63
N LEU A 128 -1.57 17.74 10.24
CA LEU A 128 -0.85 19.00 10.19
C LEU A 128 -0.44 19.30 8.75
N GLN A 129 -0.67 20.52 8.29
CA GLN A 129 -0.14 21.00 7.01
C GLN A 129 1.35 21.31 7.20
N LEU A 130 2.18 20.84 6.28
CA LEU A 130 3.63 20.89 6.45
C LEU A 130 4.32 22.05 5.71
N ASP A 131 3.61 22.72 4.78
CA ASP A 131 4.20 23.70 3.86
C ASP A 131 4.91 24.86 4.57
N ASP A 132 4.29 25.43 5.61
CA ASP A 132 4.88 26.53 6.38
C ASP A 132 6.15 26.08 7.14
N SER A 133 6.12 24.87 7.70
CA SER A 133 7.27 24.29 8.40
C SER A 133 8.40 23.96 7.43
N ILE A 134 8.09 23.41 6.26
CA ILE A 134 9.04 23.15 5.17
C ILE A 134 9.71 24.45 4.73
N ALA A 135 8.92 25.50 4.50
CA ALA A 135 9.44 26.81 4.09
C ALA A 135 10.32 27.47 5.16
N LYS A 136 9.87 27.42 6.42
CA LYS A 136 10.61 27.97 7.59
C LYS A 136 11.97 27.34 7.74
N ASP A 137 12.04 26.00 7.66
CA ASP A 137 13.27 25.25 7.92
C ASP A 137 14.06 24.97 6.65
N SER A 138 13.58 25.43 5.50
CA SER A 138 14.17 25.12 4.18
C SER A 138 14.38 23.62 3.98
N TYR A 139 13.39 22.82 4.42
CA TYR A 139 13.48 21.35 4.33
C TYR A 139 13.49 20.90 2.86
N ASP A 140 14.53 20.14 2.49
CA ASP A 140 14.72 19.71 1.11
C ASP A 140 13.85 18.49 0.78
N LEU A 141 12.90 18.70 -0.13
CA LEU A 141 12.08 17.66 -0.73
C LEU A 141 12.66 17.08 -2.02
N ALA A 142 13.74 17.67 -2.58
CA ALA A 142 14.26 17.28 -3.90
C ALA A 142 14.90 15.88 -3.91
N ASP A 143 15.31 15.37 -2.75
CA ASP A 143 15.79 14.00 -2.61
C ASP A 143 14.66 12.94 -2.59
N PHE A 144 13.40 13.35 -2.44
CA PHE A 144 12.27 12.44 -2.61
C PHE A 144 11.84 12.37 -4.07
N ARG A 145 11.34 11.21 -4.52
CA ARG A 145 10.65 11.12 -5.79
C ARG A 145 9.47 12.10 -5.80
N PRO A 146 9.32 12.96 -6.81
CA PRO A 146 8.21 13.91 -6.88
C PRO A 146 6.84 13.25 -6.75
N ASP A 147 6.65 12.09 -7.39
CA ASP A 147 5.38 11.34 -7.32
C ASP A 147 5.11 10.77 -5.93
N ALA A 148 6.15 10.40 -5.17
CA ALA A 148 6.00 9.99 -3.78
C ALA A 148 5.52 11.16 -2.90
N VAL A 149 6.06 12.37 -3.10
CA VAL A 149 5.59 13.59 -2.42
C VAL A 149 4.14 13.89 -2.80
N ASN A 150 3.81 13.79 -4.09
CA ASN A 150 2.49 14.08 -4.62
C ASN A 150 1.39 13.12 -4.12
N LEU A 151 1.74 11.94 -3.59
CA LEU A 151 0.77 11.07 -2.91
C LEU A 151 0.11 11.76 -1.72
N TYR A 152 0.83 12.65 -1.04
CA TYR A 152 0.42 13.28 0.22
C TYR A 152 0.06 14.76 0.04
N ARG A 153 -0.08 15.20 -1.22
CA ARG A 153 -0.45 16.56 -1.56
C ARG A 153 -1.92 16.64 -1.99
N TRP A 154 -2.63 17.63 -1.45
CA TRP A 154 -3.99 17.98 -1.85
C TRP A 154 -4.12 19.48 -1.93
N GLU A 155 -4.68 20.01 -3.03
CA GLU A 155 -4.80 21.46 -3.29
C GLU A 155 -3.50 22.22 -2.96
N GLU A 156 -2.38 21.73 -3.49
CA GLU A 156 -1.03 22.29 -3.29
C GLU A 156 -0.51 22.20 -1.82
N LYS A 157 -1.24 21.64 -0.88
CA LYS A 157 -0.83 21.47 0.51
C LYS A 157 -0.30 20.06 0.77
N LEU A 158 0.79 19.96 1.51
CA LEU A 158 1.41 18.70 1.90
C LEU A 158 0.99 18.30 3.33
N TYR A 159 0.54 17.06 3.50
CA TYR A 159 -0.02 16.54 4.74
C TYR A 159 0.76 15.37 5.37
N ALA A 160 1.76 14.85 4.70
CA ALA A 160 2.68 13.84 5.22
C ALA A 160 4.00 13.88 4.45
N LEU A 161 5.09 13.37 5.05
CA LEU A 161 6.34 13.11 4.35
C LEU A 161 6.35 11.66 3.83
N PRO A 162 6.85 11.39 2.62
CA PRO A 162 7.00 10.03 2.13
C PRO A 162 7.88 9.19 3.06
N ARG A 163 7.46 7.96 3.34
CA ARG A 163 8.24 6.94 4.04
C ARG A 163 8.80 5.91 3.06
N ASP A 164 7.95 5.44 2.18
CA ASP A 164 8.28 4.47 1.15
C ASP A 164 7.56 4.78 -0.16
N TYR A 165 8.07 4.22 -1.26
CA TYR A 165 7.46 4.36 -2.58
C TYR A 165 7.65 3.06 -3.37
N GLY A 166 6.72 2.13 -3.18
CA GLY A 166 6.77 0.77 -3.72
C GLY A 166 6.20 0.66 -5.13
N ASN A 167 6.62 -0.40 -5.80
CA ASN A 167 6.22 -0.79 -7.16
C ASN A 167 6.14 -2.32 -7.25
N GLN A 168 5.74 -2.86 -8.40
CA GLN A 168 5.71 -4.29 -8.67
C GLN A 168 6.80 -4.66 -9.68
N ASN A 169 7.44 -5.81 -9.47
CA ASN A 169 8.44 -6.39 -10.37
C ASN A 169 8.16 -7.88 -10.55
N LEU A 170 8.69 -8.48 -11.60
CA LEU A 170 8.63 -9.91 -11.82
C LEU A 170 9.79 -10.57 -11.08
N PHE A 171 9.49 -11.43 -10.10
CA PHE A 171 10.44 -12.29 -9.41
C PHE A 171 10.48 -13.64 -10.12
N TYR A 172 11.66 -14.19 -10.36
CA TYR A 172 11.81 -15.46 -11.05
C TYR A 172 12.89 -16.36 -10.45
N ASN A 173 12.65 -17.65 -10.54
CA ASN A 173 13.61 -18.70 -10.17
C ASN A 173 14.56 -18.92 -11.34
N LEU A 174 15.81 -18.47 -11.20
CA LEU A 174 16.83 -18.51 -12.26
C LEU A 174 17.19 -19.95 -12.65
N ASP A 175 17.21 -20.86 -11.68
CA ASP A 175 17.59 -22.26 -11.92
C ASP A 175 16.52 -22.95 -12.77
N LEU A 176 15.22 -22.70 -12.52
CA LEU A 176 14.12 -23.23 -13.33
C LEU A 176 14.10 -22.65 -14.75
N LEU A 177 14.39 -21.35 -14.91
CA LEU A 177 14.52 -20.74 -16.24
C LEU A 177 15.66 -21.41 -17.00
N THR A 178 16.83 -21.56 -16.36
CA THR A 178 18.01 -22.21 -16.97
C THR A 178 17.72 -23.66 -17.38
N GLU A 179 17.09 -24.45 -16.50
CA GLU A 179 16.70 -25.82 -16.79
C GLU A 179 15.74 -25.94 -17.99
N ALA A 180 14.80 -24.99 -18.11
CA ALA A 180 13.83 -24.95 -19.18
C ALA A 180 14.36 -24.32 -20.49
N GLY A 181 15.60 -23.82 -20.50
CA GLY A 181 16.16 -23.08 -21.63
C GLY A 181 15.40 -21.79 -21.96
N VAL A 182 14.91 -21.13 -20.91
CA VAL A 182 14.23 -19.82 -20.99
C VAL A 182 15.24 -18.73 -20.60
N GLU A 183 15.45 -17.79 -21.50
CA GLU A 183 16.28 -16.63 -21.20
C GLU A 183 15.62 -15.76 -20.12
N PRO A 184 16.38 -15.26 -19.12
CA PRO A 184 15.85 -14.34 -18.14
C PRO A 184 15.23 -13.10 -18.78
N PRO A 185 14.05 -12.65 -18.29
CA PRO A 185 13.46 -11.40 -18.76
C PRO A 185 14.38 -10.19 -18.48
N PRO A 186 14.29 -9.10 -19.27
CA PRO A 186 15.12 -7.93 -19.05
C PRO A 186 14.83 -7.28 -17.70
N ALA A 187 15.89 -6.78 -17.05
CA ALA A 187 15.79 -6.04 -15.80
C ALA A 187 15.71 -4.52 -16.00
N ASP A 188 16.09 -4.06 -17.19
CA ASP A 188 16.04 -2.66 -17.59
C ASP A 188 14.62 -2.25 -17.98
N TRP A 189 14.04 -1.29 -17.26
CA TRP A 189 12.66 -0.84 -17.49
C TRP A 189 12.49 -0.04 -18.78
N GLU A 190 13.55 0.40 -19.44
CA GLU A 190 13.51 1.00 -20.76
C GLU A 190 13.45 -0.05 -21.89
N ASP A 191 13.83 -1.30 -21.60
CA ASP A 191 13.75 -2.40 -22.57
C ASP A 191 12.31 -2.85 -22.79
N THR A 192 11.77 -2.64 -23.99
CA THR A 192 10.40 -2.99 -24.38
C THR A 192 10.32 -4.33 -25.12
N SER A 193 11.40 -5.11 -25.17
CA SER A 193 11.41 -6.39 -25.90
C SER A 193 10.58 -7.50 -25.28
N PHE A 194 10.32 -7.45 -23.96
CA PHE A 194 9.58 -8.49 -23.23
C PHE A 194 8.08 -8.24 -23.29
N THR A 195 7.37 -8.99 -24.12
CA THR A 195 5.92 -8.83 -24.38
C THR A 195 5.06 -9.87 -23.65
N PHE A 196 3.73 -9.68 -23.63
CA PHE A 196 2.78 -10.68 -23.12
C PHE A 196 2.93 -12.03 -23.81
N ASP A 197 3.17 -12.06 -25.14
CA ASP A 197 3.35 -13.31 -25.89
C ASP A 197 4.63 -14.03 -25.45
N GLN A 198 5.75 -13.30 -25.32
CA GLN A 198 7.02 -13.87 -24.84
C GLN A 198 6.92 -14.35 -23.38
N PHE A 199 6.19 -13.61 -22.54
CA PHE A 199 5.90 -14.04 -21.18
C PHE A 199 5.09 -15.35 -21.17
N LEU A 200 4.04 -15.44 -21.99
CA LEU A 200 3.23 -16.65 -22.09
C LEU A 200 4.06 -17.84 -22.57
N ASP A 201 4.90 -17.66 -23.60
CA ASP A 201 5.81 -18.70 -24.09
C ASP A 201 6.76 -19.19 -22.99
N ALA A 202 7.33 -18.26 -22.22
CA ALA A 202 8.18 -18.60 -21.07
C ALA A 202 7.38 -19.37 -20.00
N ALA A 203 6.21 -18.90 -19.63
CA ALA A 203 5.35 -19.54 -18.62
C ALA A 203 4.92 -20.96 -19.06
N MET A 204 4.64 -21.16 -20.34
CA MET A 204 4.30 -22.48 -20.90
C MET A 204 5.51 -23.43 -20.81
N LYS A 205 6.71 -23.00 -21.19
CA LYS A 205 7.95 -23.81 -21.08
C LYS A 205 8.31 -24.18 -19.65
N LEU A 206 8.02 -23.28 -18.71
CA LEU A 206 8.27 -23.45 -17.29
C LEU A 206 7.22 -24.30 -16.57
N THR A 207 6.09 -24.59 -17.23
CA THR A 207 5.04 -25.43 -16.63
C THR A 207 5.32 -26.89 -16.88
N LYS A 208 5.50 -27.68 -15.82
CA LYS A 208 5.75 -29.13 -15.87
C LYS A 208 4.55 -29.91 -15.39
N ARG A 209 4.16 -30.93 -16.18
CA ARG A 209 3.02 -31.80 -15.89
C ARG A 209 3.42 -33.27 -15.91
N SER A 210 2.75 -34.05 -15.06
CA SER A 210 2.85 -35.50 -15.05
C SER A 210 1.42 -36.07 -15.11
N GLY A 211 0.98 -36.50 -16.29
CA GLY A 211 -0.42 -36.81 -16.57
C GLY A 211 -1.30 -35.59 -16.36
N ASP A 212 -2.35 -35.71 -15.55
CA ASP A 212 -3.31 -34.63 -15.26
C ASP A 212 -2.83 -33.71 -14.12
N ARG A 213 -1.70 -34.03 -13.49
CA ARG A 213 -1.17 -33.26 -12.36
C ARG A 213 -0.12 -32.25 -12.83
N THR A 214 -0.28 -30.97 -12.47
CA THR A 214 0.78 -29.98 -12.61
C THR A 214 1.69 -30.03 -11.41
N GLU A 215 2.98 -30.29 -11.65
CA GLU A 215 4.02 -30.39 -10.62
C GLU A 215 4.71 -29.04 -10.40
N GLN A 216 4.85 -28.25 -11.47
CA GLN A 216 5.44 -26.93 -11.47
C GLN A 216 4.63 -26.00 -12.38
N TRP A 217 4.33 -24.80 -11.89
CA TRP A 217 3.63 -23.76 -12.62
C TRP A 217 4.64 -22.72 -13.14
N GLY A 218 4.41 -22.22 -14.35
CA GLY A 218 5.26 -21.17 -14.92
C GLY A 218 5.11 -19.84 -14.24
N PHE A 219 3.90 -19.53 -13.78
CA PHE A 219 3.60 -18.25 -13.15
C PHE A 219 2.57 -18.40 -12.04
N LEU A 220 2.63 -17.51 -11.04
CA LEU A 220 1.57 -17.32 -10.06
C LEU A 220 0.99 -15.91 -10.19
N ILE A 221 -0.30 -15.83 -10.45
CA ILE A 221 -1.03 -14.55 -10.44
C ILE A 221 -1.19 -14.09 -9.00
N ASN A 222 -0.54 -12.98 -8.64
CA ASN A 222 -0.81 -12.30 -7.38
C ASN A 222 -2.09 -11.47 -7.54
N ARG A 223 -3.15 -11.83 -6.79
CA ARG A 223 -4.49 -11.23 -6.87
C ARG A 223 -4.65 -9.94 -6.07
N GLY A 224 -3.59 -9.45 -5.43
CA GLY A 224 -3.55 -8.11 -4.85
C GLY A 224 -3.79 -7.03 -5.91
N GLN A 225 -4.42 -5.92 -5.55
CA GLN A 225 -4.82 -4.89 -6.53
C GLN A 225 -3.64 -4.39 -7.38
N ARG A 226 -2.55 -3.97 -6.78
CA ARG A 226 -1.40 -3.41 -7.50
C ARG A 226 -0.72 -4.40 -8.44
N PRO A 227 -0.49 -5.69 -8.07
CA PRO A 227 0.02 -6.70 -8.99
C PRO A 227 -0.87 -6.90 -10.22
N TRP A 228 -2.15 -7.22 -10.07
CA TRP A 228 -2.98 -7.48 -11.25
C TRP A 228 -3.26 -6.21 -12.07
N ALA A 229 -3.39 -5.03 -11.44
CA ALA A 229 -3.57 -3.77 -12.15
C ALA A 229 -2.36 -3.40 -13.02
N SER A 230 -1.16 -3.85 -12.64
CA SER A 230 0.05 -3.64 -13.45
C SER A 230 -0.08 -4.23 -14.85
N TRP A 231 -0.78 -5.34 -15.01
CA TRP A 231 -1.06 -5.93 -16.33
C TRP A 231 -1.93 -5.02 -17.18
N LEU A 232 -2.95 -4.39 -16.58
CA LEU A 232 -3.78 -3.40 -17.27
C LEU A 232 -2.92 -2.23 -17.76
N TYR A 233 -2.09 -1.66 -16.85
CA TYR A 233 -1.26 -0.51 -17.17
C TYR A 233 -0.27 -0.81 -18.32
N ASN A 234 0.33 -2.00 -18.31
CA ASN A 234 1.24 -2.45 -19.37
C ASN A 234 0.51 -2.79 -20.68
N ASN A 235 -0.80 -2.96 -20.68
CA ASN A 235 -1.62 -3.13 -21.89
C ASN A 235 -2.31 -1.82 -22.35
N GLY A 236 -2.05 -0.71 -21.65
CA GLY A 236 -2.67 0.59 -21.95
C GLY A 236 -4.06 0.79 -21.33
N GLY A 237 -4.49 -0.13 -20.46
CA GLY A 237 -5.71 -0.02 -19.66
C GLY A 237 -5.52 0.77 -18.36
N ALA A 238 -6.59 0.89 -17.58
CA ALA A 238 -6.61 1.60 -16.31
C ALA A 238 -7.67 1.02 -15.36
N LEU A 239 -7.54 1.32 -14.06
CA LEU A 239 -8.59 1.02 -13.07
C LEU A 239 -9.76 1.98 -13.17
N VAL A 240 -9.46 3.26 -13.37
CA VAL A 240 -10.42 4.37 -13.39
C VAL A 240 -10.02 5.40 -14.44
N HIS A 241 -10.98 6.13 -14.96
CA HIS A 241 -10.71 7.38 -15.64
C HIS A 241 -10.42 8.49 -14.62
N ARG A 242 -9.68 9.50 -15.05
CA ARG A 242 -9.27 10.62 -14.19
C ARG A 242 -9.55 11.93 -14.90
N ASP A 243 -9.97 12.93 -14.13
CA ASP A 243 -10.07 14.31 -14.61
C ASP A 243 -8.68 14.99 -14.72
N GLU A 244 -8.68 16.26 -15.13
CA GLU A 244 -7.45 17.05 -15.27
C GLU A 244 -6.70 17.27 -13.94
N SER A 245 -7.39 17.17 -12.80
CA SER A 245 -6.77 17.22 -11.46
C SER A 245 -6.18 15.88 -11.00
N GLY A 246 -6.46 14.80 -11.74
CA GLY A 246 -6.05 13.44 -11.42
C GLY A 246 -6.98 12.69 -10.47
N LEU A 247 -8.17 13.23 -10.19
CA LEU A 247 -9.22 12.55 -9.44
C LEU A 247 -9.87 11.46 -10.28
N ALA A 248 -10.20 10.35 -9.62
CA ALA A 248 -10.96 9.28 -10.26
C ALA A 248 -12.42 9.73 -10.49
N THR A 249 -12.92 9.53 -11.71
CA THR A 249 -14.25 9.97 -12.14
C THR A 249 -15.22 8.83 -12.39
N ASP A 250 -14.73 7.70 -12.87
CA ASP A 250 -15.52 6.49 -13.16
C ASP A 250 -14.64 5.28 -13.41
N CYS A 251 -15.26 4.09 -13.52
CA CYS A 251 -14.59 2.83 -13.74
C CYS A 251 -14.11 2.69 -15.19
N ALA A 252 -12.81 2.40 -15.38
CA ALA A 252 -12.18 2.17 -16.70
C ALA A 252 -11.96 0.67 -17.03
N LEU A 253 -12.46 -0.26 -16.21
CA LEU A 253 -12.27 -1.70 -16.47
C LEU A 253 -13.00 -2.19 -17.71
N THR A 254 -14.02 -1.48 -18.20
CA THR A 254 -14.74 -1.80 -19.45
C THR A 254 -14.02 -1.33 -20.71
N ASP A 255 -12.94 -0.57 -20.59
CA ASP A 255 -12.12 -0.19 -21.74
C ASP A 255 -11.49 -1.45 -22.36
N ALA A 256 -11.40 -1.48 -23.70
CA ALA A 256 -10.94 -2.66 -24.43
C ALA A 256 -9.58 -3.20 -23.93
N ALA A 257 -8.63 -2.29 -23.65
CA ALA A 257 -7.30 -2.66 -23.15
C ALA A 257 -7.34 -3.25 -21.73
N SER A 258 -8.25 -2.77 -20.88
CA SER A 258 -8.45 -3.30 -19.51
C SER A 258 -9.09 -4.69 -19.54
N VAL A 259 -10.15 -4.86 -20.36
CA VAL A 259 -10.82 -6.16 -20.57
C VAL A 259 -9.85 -7.17 -21.12
N GLU A 260 -9.04 -6.82 -22.15
CA GLU A 260 -8.04 -7.71 -22.74
C GLU A 260 -7.01 -8.20 -21.71
N ALA A 261 -6.49 -7.29 -20.86
CA ALA A 261 -5.53 -7.66 -19.84
C ALA A 261 -6.15 -8.55 -18.74
N LEU A 262 -7.39 -8.29 -18.32
CA LEU A 262 -8.10 -9.13 -17.36
C LEU A 262 -8.38 -10.51 -17.94
N GLN A 263 -8.78 -10.59 -19.20
CA GLN A 263 -9.00 -11.86 -19.89
C GLN A 263 -7.70 -12.65 -20.04
N PHE A 264 -6.59 -11.96 -20.37
CA PHE A 264 -5.27 -12.61 -20.42
C PHE A 264 -4.91 -13.25 -19.07
N LEU A 265 -5.13 -12.57 -17.95
CA LEU A 265 -4.89 -13.15 -16.62
C LEU A 265 -5.78 -14.38 -16.36
N GLN A 266 -7.06 -14.32 -16.72
CA GLN A 266 -7.96 -15.48 -16.60
C GLN A 266 -7.49 -16.64 -17.46
N ASP A 267 -7.07 -16.36 -18.70
CA ASP A 267 -6.57 -17.36 -19.64
C ASP A 267 -5.28 -18.03 -19.17
N LEU A 268 -4.38 -17.34 -18.44
CA LEU A 268 -3.21 -17.95 -17.83
C LEU A 268 -3.58 -19.09 -16.86
N MET A 269 -4.72 -18.99 -16.16
CA MET A 269 -5.19 -20.01 -15.22
C MET A 269 -5.98 -21.13 -15.94
N TYR A 270 -6.92 -20.76 -16.82
CA TYR A 270 -7.95 -21.70 -17.26
C TYR A 270 -7.76 -22.19 -18.70
N THR A 271 -7.25 -21.35 -19.60
CA THR A 271 -6.99 -21.70 -21.00
C THR A 271 -5.60 -22.30 -21.17
N HIS A 272 -4.58 -21.57 -20.72
CA HIS A 272 -3.18 -22.00 -20.84
C HIS A 272 -2.73 -22.88 -19.69
N GLN A 273 -3.40 -22.77 -18.55
CA GLN A 273 -3.11 -23.52 -17.33
C GLN A 273 -1.64 -23.43 -16.90
N VAL A 274 -1.06 -22.24 -16.98
CA VAL A 274 0.32 -21.94 -16.57
C VAL A 274 0.40 -21.31 -15.19
N SER A 275 -0.76 -20.95 -14.62
CA SER A 275 -0.91 -20.43 -13.25
C SER A 275 -1.87 -21.31 -12.45
N PRO A 276 -1.60 -21.57 -11.15
CA PRO A 276 -2.54 -22.31 -10.32
C PRO A 276 -3.83 -21.50 -10.12
N THR A 277 -4.91 -22.24 -9.84
CA THR A 277 -6.18 -21.63 -9.42
C THR A 277 -6.09 -21.11 -7.99
N PRO A 278 -7.01 -20.21 -7.55
CA PRO A 278 -7.02 -19.64 -6.22
C PRO A 278 -6.98 -20.64 -5.06
N ASP A 279 -7.55 -21.83 -5.25
CA ASP A 279 -7.62 -22.86 -4.22
C ASP A 279 -6.23 -23.33 -3.79
N LEU A 280 -5.33 -23.59 -4.74
CA LEU A 280 -3.97 -24.04 -4.43
C LEU A 280 -3.15 -22.96 -3.72
N GLU A 281 -3.31 -21.69 -4.12
CA GLU A 281 -2.66 -20.57 -3.44
C GLU A 281 -3.16 -20.42 -1.99
N SER A 282 -4.46 -20.63 -1.79
CA SER A 282 -5.08 -20.55 -0.45
C SER A 282 -4.59 -21.67 0.49
N GLU A 283 -4.22 -22.84 -0.05
CA GLU A 283 -3.69 -23.96 0.72
C GLU A 283 -2.23 -23.76 1.17
N MET A 284 -1.38 -23.16 0.31
CA MET A 284 0.07 -23.10 0.55
C MET A 284 0.61 -21.68 0.77
N GLY A 285 -0.05 -20.65 0.23
CA GLY A 285 0.52 -19.31 0.17
C GLY A 285 1.45 -19.08 -1.03
N GLY A 286 1.46 -17.84 -1.53
CA GLY A 286 2.23 -17.51 -2.75
C GLY A 286 3.75 -17.60 -2.55
N PHE A 287 4.23 -17.15 -1.41
CA PHE A 287 5.66 -17.24 -1.09
C PHE A 287 6.13 -18.70 -1.00
N GLU A 288 5.40 -19.55 -0.32
CA GLU A 288 5.73 -20.97 -0.14
C GLU A 288 5.70 -21.75 -1.47
N LEU A 289 4.77 -21.40 -2.36
CA LEU A 289 4.74 -21.94 -3.73
C LEU A 289 6.00 -21.58 -4.51
N PHE A 290 6.46 -20.33 -4.42
CA PHE A 290 7.71 -19.90 -5.05
C PHE A 290 8.94 -20.52 -4.36
N ALA A 291 9.03 -20.42 -3.04
CA ALA A 291 10.18 -20.89 -2.25
C ALA A 291 10.41 -22.41 -2.34
N SER A 292 9.34 -23.17 -2.59
CA SER A 292 9.44 -24.62 -2.86
C SER A 292 9.77 -24.97 -4.32
N GLY A 293 9.94 -24.00 -5.21
CA GLY A 293 10.17 -24.22 -6.65
C GLY A 293 8.94 -24.72 -7.42
N ARG A 294 7.76 -24.72 -6.81
CA ARG A 294 6.50 -25.10 -7.49
C ARG A 294 5.96 -24.02 -8.42
N VAL A 295 6.45 -22.81 -8.30
CA VAL A 295 6.15 -21.68 -9.17
C VAL A 295 7.46 -21.05 -9.62
N ALA A 296 7.61 -20.85 -10.93
CA ALA A 296 8.84 -20.32 -11.51
C ALA A 296 8.90 -18.80 -11.51
N MET A 297 7.76 -18.11 -11.70
CA MET A 297 7.68 -16.65 -11.76
C MET A 297 6.47 -16.13 -10.99
N MET A 298 6.60 -14.97 -10.34
CA MET A 298 5.48 -14.24 -9.75
C MET A 298 5.76 -12.75 -9.66
N MET A 299 4.70 -11.94 -9.62
CA MET A 299 4.84 -10.52 -9.34
C MET A 299 4.81 -10.25 -7.85
N ASN A 300 5.76 -9.43 -7.39
CA ASN A 300 5.77 -8.95 -6.01
C ASN A 300 6.45 -7.58 -5.91
N ASN A 301 6.39 -6.98 -4.74
CA ASN A 301 7.01 -5.68 -4.44
C ASN A 301 8.37 -5.84 -3.74
N PRO A 302 9.24 -4.82 -3.78
CA PRO A 302 10.58 -4.88 -3.19
C PRO A 302 10.59 -5.12 -1.67
N SER A 303 9.51 -4.81 -0.96
CA SER A 303 9.45 -5.04 0.50
C SER A 303 9.48 -6.51 0.88
N SER A 304 9.21 -7.42 -0.06
CA SER A 304 9.30 -8.87 0.14
C SER A 304 10.72 -9.43 0.01
N VAL A 305 11.69 -8.67 -0.49
CA VAL A 305 13.05 -9.12 -0.80
C VAL A 305 13.72 -9.85 0.36
N ASN A 306 13.57 -9.36 1.60
CA ASN A 306 14.18 -10.02 2.76
C ASN A 306 13.58 -11.40 3.02
N GLN A 307 12.29 -11.59 2.78
CA GLN A 307 11.69 -12.92 2.86
C GLN A 307 12.25 -13.83 1.77
N TYR A 308 12.40 -13.32 0.55
CA TYR A 308 12.99 -14.12 -0.55
C TYR A 308 14.46 -14.44 -0.34
N ARG A 309 15.23 -13.61 0.35
CA ARG A 309 16.62 -13.89 0.74
C ARG A 309 16.77 -15.06 1.69
N THR A 310 15.71 -15.57 2.30
CA THR A 310 15.72 -16.82 3.07
C THR A 310 15.70 -18.07 2.20
N ILE A 311 15.51 -17.93 0.88
CA ILE A 311 15.52 -19.05 -0.06
C ILE A 311 16.97 -19.39 -0.38
N GLU A 312 17.42 -20.56 0.12
CA GLU A 312 18.77 -21.09 -0.12
C GLU A 312 18.78 -22.21 -1.18
N ALA A 313 17.60 -22.73 -1.56
CA ALA A 313 17.46 -23.89 -2.42
C ALA A 313 17.78 -23.63 -3.89
N PHE A 314 17.69 -22.39 -4.37
CA PHE A 314 17.92 -22.00 -5.76
C PHE A 314 18.28 -20.51 -5.86
N GLN A 315 18.83 -20.11 -7.01
CA GLN A 315 19.06 -18.73 -7.33
C GLN A 315 17.79 -18.08 -7.88
N TRP A 316 17.53 -16.83 -7.47
CA TRP A 316 16.41 -16.05 -7.94
C TRP A 316 16.84 -14.61 -8.24
N ASP A 317 16.06 -13.94 -9.08
CA ASP A 317 16.32 -12.55 -9.45
C ASP A 317 15.02 -11.83 -9.80
N VAL A 318 15.11 -10.57 -10.22
CA VAL A 318 13.98 -9.73 -10.60
C VAL A 318 14.15 -9.16 -12.00
N ALA A 319 13.01 -8.88 -12.61
CA ALA A 319 12.93 -8.34 -13.96
C ALA A 319 11.81 -7.31 -14.07
N THR A 320 11.73 -6.65 -15.23
CA THR A 320 10.61 -5.80 -15.61
C THR A 320 9.33 -6.62 -15.79
N LEU A 321 8.21 -5.94 -15.87
CA LEU A 321 6.94 -6.57 -16.24
C LEU A 321 6.83 -6.66 -17.77
N PRO A 322 6.15 -7.67 -18.31
CA PRO A 322 5.90 -7.74 -19.74
C PRO A 322 4.96 -6.61 -20.18
N ILE A 323 5.13 -6.14 -21.43
CA ILE A 323 4.25 -5.13 -22.03
C ILE A 323 3.24 -5.77 -22.99
N GLY A 324 2.04 -5.18 -23.03
CA GLY A 324 1.00 -5.53 -23.98
C GLY A 324 1.11 -4.72 -25.28
N LYS A 325 0.06 -4.77 -26.10
CA LYS A 325 0.03 -4.17 -27.45
C LYS A 325 0.17 -2.64 -27.48
N ALA A 326 -0.13 -1.95 -26.39
CA ALA A 326 -0.04 -0.50 -26.31
C ALA A 326 1.40 0.01 -26.12
N GLU A 327 2.38 -0.90 -26.00
CA GLU A 327 3.81 -0.57 -25.79
C GLU A 327 4.02 0.43 -24.65
N ARG A 328 3.18 0.39 -23.63
CA ARG A 328 3.27 1.25 -22.45
C ARG A 328 3.87 0.50 -21.29
N ARG A 329 4.59 1.23 -20.44
CA ARG A 329 5.08 0.75 -19.16
C ARG A 329 4.22 1.30 -18.03
N GLY A 330 3.92 0.46 -17.06
CA GLY A 330 3.27 0.86 -15.85
C GLY A 330 3.36 -0.21 -14.78
N THR A 331 3.54 0.20 -13.54
CA THR A 331 3.52 -0.70 -12.38
C THR A 331 2.60 -0.14 -11.32
N GLY A 332 1.71 -0.96 -10.79
CA GLY A 332 0.88 -0.56 -9.66
C GLY A 332 1.75 -0.28 -8.45
N GLY A 333 1.61 0.88 -7.89
CA GLY A 333 2.45 1.27 -6.78
C GLY A 333 1.85 2.38 -5.94
N GLY A 334 2.62 2.81 -4.98
CA GLY A 334 2.26 3.82 -4.01
C GLY A 334 3.14 3.69 -2.80
N GLY A 335 2.80 4.38 -1.73
CA GLY A 335 3.62 4.39 -0.56
C GLY A 335 2.84 4.65 0.71
N THR A 336 3.55 4.57 1.82
CA THR A 336 3.08 5.04 3.12
C THR A 336 3.84 6.30 3.51
N GLY A 337 3.22 7.13 4.35
CA GLY A 337 3.80 8.39 4.79
C GLY A 337 3.96 8.47 6.30
N TRP A 338 4.80 9.37 6.75
CA TRP A 338 4.85 9.82 8.13
C TRP A 338 3.98 11.07 8.28
N ALA A 339 2.98 11.02 9.13
CA ALA A 339 2.04 12.12 9.34
C ALA A 339 2.00 12.56 10.81
N ALA A 340 1.78 13.84 11.01
CA ALA A 340 1.43 14.39 12.31
C ALA A 340 -0.06 14.77 12.34
N ALA A 341 -0.75 14.45 13.43
CA ALA A 341 -2.14 14.83 13.61
C ALA A 341 -2.25 16.35 13.83
N ALA A 342 -3.24 16.99 13.19
CA ALA A 342 -3.53 18.41 13.38
C ALA A 342 -3.90 18.75 14.84
N ALA A 343 -4.39 17.75 15.60
CA ALA A 343 -4.76 17.90 17.01
C ALA A 343 -3.57 17.82 17.99
N THR A 344 -2.34 17.60 17.49
CA THR A 344 -1.13 17.58 18.36
C THR A 344 -0.98 18.87 19.16
N LYS A 345 -0.56 18.75 20.41
CA LYS A 345 -0.30 19.91 21.28
C LYS A 345 1.10 20.49 21.09
N ALA A 346 1.96 19.80 20.36
CA ALA A 346 3.35 20.19 20.13
C ALA A 346 3.72 20.15 18.64
N PRO A 347 3.06 20.95 17.77
CA PRO A 347 3.24 20.87 16.32
C PRO A 347 4.69 21.10 15.86
N ALA A 348 5.44 21.99 16.53
CA ALA A 348 6.85 22.22 16.21
C ALA A 348 7.72 20.99 16.51
N MET A 349 7.49 20.29 17.63
CA MET A 349 8.23 19.07 17.97
C MET A 349 7.78 17.86 17.13
N ALA A 350 6.49 17.79 16.79
CA ALA A 350 5.99 16.79 15.87
C ALA A 350 6.64 16.94 14.48
N TRP A 351 6.76 18.17 13.98
CA TRP A 351 7.49 18.45 12.75
C TRP A 351 8.98 18.08 12.84
N ALA A 352 9.67 18.47 13.91
CA ALA A 352 11.07 18.12 14.11
C ALA A 352 11.28 16.59 14.16
N PHE A 353 10.35 15.85 14.76
CA PHE A 353 10.41 14.39 14.78
C PHE A 353 10.11 13.79 13.39
N LEU A 354 9.16 14.37 12.64
CA LEU A 354 8.94 13.96 11.24
C LEU A 354 10.20 14.12 10.39
N GLN A 355 10.92 15.25 10.52
CA GLN A 355 12.20 15.47 9.82
C GLN A 355 13.23 14.39 10.20
N HIS A 356 13.34 14.05 11.47
CA HIS A 356 14.28 13.04 11.98
C HIS A 356 13.99 11.65 11.39
N ILE A 357 12.74 11.18 11.46
CA ILE A 357 12.35 9.84 11.00
C ILE A 357 12.20 9.73 9.47
N SER A 358 12.22 10.87 8.74
CA SER A 358 12.21 10.93 7.28
C SER A 358 13.58 11.27 6.69
N SER A 359 14.64 11.28 7.50
CA SER A 359 16.02 11.53 7.02
C SER A 359 16.53 10.36 6.16
N ALA A 360 17.55 10.59 5.37
CA ALA A 360 18.20 9.53 4.60
C ALA A 360 18.80 8.44 5.50
N GLU A 361 19.35 8.85 6.65
CA GLU A 361 19.88 7.94 7.67
C GLU A 361 18.78 7.05 8.26
N ALA A 362 17.61 7.61 8.51
CA ALA A 362 16.46 6.86 9.00
C ALA A 362 15.96 5.84 7.97
N GLU A 363 15.82 6.25 6.71
CA GLU A 363 15.44 5.31 5.63
C GLU A 363 16.49 4.21 5.45
N LEU A 364 17.80 4.53 5.50
CA LEU A 364 18.87 3.53 5.43
C LEU A 364 18.81 2.52 6.59
N ALA A 365 18.44 2.96 7.79
CA ALA A 365 18.24 2.07 8.92
C ALA A 365 17.05 1.11 8.70
N GLU A 366 15.94 1.57 8.11
CA GLU A 366 14.83 0.69 7.70
C GLU A 366 15.24 -0.27 6.57
N VAL A 367 16.03 0.17 5.60
CA VAL A 367 16.60 -0.69 4.54
C VAL A 367 17.44 -1.82 5.13
N ALA A 368 18.26 -1.53 6.13
CA ALA A 368 19.13 -2.51 6.77
C ALA A 368 18.35 -3.65 7.46
N VAL A 369 17.15 -3.38 7.94
CA VAL A 369 16.26 -4.39 8.54
C VAL A 369 15.21 -4.93 7.55
N GLY A 370 15.16 -4.36 6.36
CA GLY A 370 14.37 -4.78 5.20
C GLY A 370 12.89 -4.43 5.26
N ALA A 371 12.18 -4.84 4.20
CA ALA A 371 10.73 -4.65 4.05
C ALA A 371 10.29 -3.20 3.80
N THR A 372 11.14 -2.37 3.18
CA THR A 372 10.73 -1.06 2.68
C THR A 372 11.37 -0.77 1.31
N THR A 373 10.69 0.00 0.49
CA THR A 373 11.24 0.55 -0.75
C THR A 373 11.41 2.04 -0.52
N PRO A 374 12.65 2.54 -0.42
CA PRO A 374 12.89 3.93 -0.05
C PRO A 374 12.20 4.93 -0.96
N ALA A 375 11.68 6.00 -0.38
CA ALA A 375 11.12 7.13 -1.12
C ALA A 375 12.20 8.14 -1.53
N ARG A 376 13.34 8.17 -0.82
CA ARG A 376 14.46 9.05 -1.16
C ARG A 376 15.30 8.47 -2.31
N ILE A 377 15.61 9.33 -3.28
CA ILE A 377 16.42 8.99 -4.45
C ILE A 377 17.81 8.55 -4.02
N SER A 378 18.44 9.28 -3.10
CA SER A 378 19.78 8.95 -2.57
C SER A 378 19.82 7.57 -1.91
N VAL A 379 18.75 7.14 -1.28
CA VAL A 379 18.68 5.83 -0.58
C VAL A 379 18.36 4.70 -1.55
N VAL A 380 17.35 4.86 -2.40
CA VAL A 380 16.96 3.80 -3.36
C VAL A 380 18.04 3.51 -4.41
N THR A 381 18.91 4.50 -4.70
CA THR A 381 20.06 4.34 -5.60
C THR A 381 21.36 3.96 -4.87
N SER A 382 21.35 3.88 -3.56
CA SER A 382 22.53 3.55 -2.76
C SER A 382 22.94 2.08 -2.90
N SER A 383 24.23 1.79 -2.68
CA SER A 383 24.74 0.42 -2.59
C SER A 383 24.19 -0.36 -1.39
N ALA A 384 23.63 0.31 -0.39
CA ALA A 384 22.97 -0.35 0.73
C ALA A 384 21.65 -0.98 0.30
N PHE A 385 20.89 -0.31 -0.56
CA PHE A 385 19.64 -0.84 -1.11
C PHE A 385 19.89 -1.75 -2.32
N GLN A 386 20.73 -1.32 -3.27
CA GLN A 386 21.05 -2.03 -4.49
C GLN A 386 22.26 -2.96 -4.33
N ASN A 387 22.38 -3.66 -3.20
CA ASN A 387 23.53 -4.50 -2.91
C ASN A 387 23.67 -5.66 -3.92
N PRO A 388 24.64 -5.63 -4.86
CA PRO A 388 24.79 -6.65 -5.90
C PRO A 388 25.34 -7.98 -5.37
N ASP A 389 25.88 -8.00 -4.15
CA ASP A 389 26.41 -9.20 -3.51
C ASP A 389 25.31 -10.09 -2.91
N LEU A 390 24.10 -9.56 -2.82
CA LEU A 390 22.90 -10.26 -2.34
C LEU A 390 21.82 -10.34 -3.42
N PRO A 391 21.00 -11.41 -3.46
CA PRO A 391 19.87 -11.44 -4.37
C PRO A 391 18.82 -10.37 -3.98
N PRO A 392 18.13 -9.77 -4.96
CA PRO A 392 18.32 -9.97 -6.39
C PRO A 392 19.55 -9.20 -6.92
N LYS A 393 20.24 -9.77 -7.92
CA LYS A 393 21.40 -9.08 -8.55
C LYS A 393 20.97 -7.82 -9.31
N HIS A 394 19.76 -7.84 -9.87
CA HIS A 394 19.19 -6.72 -10.62
C HIS A 394 18.32 -5.80 -9.76
N SER A 395 18.67 -5.61 -8.47
CA SER A 395 17.92 -4.73 -7.54
C SER A 395 17.77 -3.27 -8.02
N ALA A 396 18.62 -2.80 -8.96
CA ALA A 396 18.45 -1.51 -9.62
C ALA A 396 17.11 -1.38 -10.36
N ALA A 397 16.53 -2.48 -10.81
CA ALA A 397 15.19 -2.50 -11.43
C ALA A 397 14.11 -1.91 -10.52
N PHE A 398 14.24 -2.03 -9.21
CA PHE A 398 13.30 -1.45 -8.26
C PHE A 398 13.30 0.08 -8.26
N ALA A 399 14.49 0.70 -8.39
CA ALA A 399 14.62 2.14 -8.48
C ALA A 399 14.09 2.67 -9.81
N GLN A 400 14.39 1.97 -10.93
CA GLN A 400 13.88 2.31 -12.25
C GLN A 400 12.33 2.19 -12.29
N ALA A 401 11.78 1.13 -11.73
CA ALA A 401 10.33 0.90 -11.67
C ALA A 401 9.56 2.06 -11.01
N GLN A 402 10.18 2.82 -10.11
CA GLN A 402 9.53 3.97 -9.47
C GLN A 402 9.13 5.07 -10.47
N GLU A 403 9.78 5.15 -11.63
CA GLU A 403 9.46 6.13 -12.68
C GLU A 403 8.18 5.75 -13.46
N TYR A 404 7.77 4.49 -13.35
CA TYR A 404 6.60 3.93 -14.04
C TYR A 404 5.43 3.64 -13.11
N VAL A 405 5.48 4.12 -11.86
CA VAL A 405 4.41 3.87 -10.89
C VAL A 405 3.12 4.56 -11.31
N VAL A 406 2.08 3.77 -11.42
CA VAL A 406 0.70 4.24 -11.50
C VAL A 406 0.09 4.16 -10.11
N ARG A 407 -0.15 5.34 -9.51
CA ARG A 407 -0.71 5.46 -8.17
C ARG A 407 -2.15 4.95 -8.11
N ASP A 408 -2.55 4.49 -6.95
CA ASP A 408 -3.94 4.14 -6.67
C ASP A 408 -4.89 5.31 -7.01
N PRO A 409 -6.14 5.02 -7.37
CA PRO A 409 -7.15 6.05 -7.61
C PRO A 409 -7.33 7.00 -6.42
N VAL A 410 -7.36 8.30 -6.70
CA VAL A 410 -7.62 9.32 -5.70
C VAL A 410 -9.11 9.66 -5.72
N HIS A 411 -9.85 9.15 -4.75
CA HIS A 411 -11.27 9.43 -4.53
C HIS A 411 -11.65 9.10 -3.09
N ALA A 412 -12.54 9.88 -2.46
CA ALA A 412 -12.94 9.66 -1.06
C ALA A 412 -13.57 8.28 -0.83
N ALA A 413 -14.36 7.79 -1.78
CA ALA A 413 -15.02 6.48 -1.73
C ALA A 413 -14.14 5.32 -2.20
N TRP A 414 -12.88 5.55 -2.67
CA TRP A 414 -12.06 4.49 -3.25
C TRP A 414 -11.87 3.25 -2.36
N PRO A 415 -11.62 3.39 -1.04
CA PRO A 415 -11.53 2.21 -0.17
C PRO A 415 -12.82 1.39 -0.12
N GLU A 416 -13.98 2.06 -0.11
CA GLU A 416 -15.29 1.39 -0.15
C GLU A 416 -15.52 0.70 -1.51
N ILE A 417 -15.23 1.39 -2.61
CA ILE A 417 -15.36 0.86 -3.97
C ILE A 417 -14.50 -0.39 -4.12
N THR A 418 -13.24 -0.34 -3.69
CA THR A 418 -12.33 -1.49 -3.77
C THR A 418 -12.85 -2.67 -2.94
N GLN A 419 -13.17 -2.43 -1.67
CA GLN A 419 -13.52 -3.49 -0.73
C GLN A 419 -14.89 -4.12 -1.01
N ARG A 420 -15.88 -3.32 -1.41
CA ARG A 420 -17.26 -3.78 -1.57
C ARG A 420 -17.63 -4.17 -3.00
N ILE A 421 -16.91 -3.64 -4.00
CA ILE A 421 -17.27 -3.84 -5.41
C ILE A 421 -16.16 -4.55 -6.16
N TYR A 422 -14.94 -3.95 -6.28
CA TYR A 422 -13.87 -4.53 -7.08
C TYR A 422 -13.47 -5.91 -6.59
N THR A 423 -13.11 -6.05 -5.34
CA THR A 423 -12.62 -7.32 -4.78
C THR A 423 -13.63 -8.46 -4.93
N PRO A 424 -14.90 -8.35 -4.48
CA PRO A 424 -15.85 -9.46 -4.61
C PRO A 424 -16.25 -9.78 -6.07
N LYS A 425 -16.26 -8.79 -6.98
CA LYS A 425 -16.58 -9.05 -8.38
C LYS A 425 -15.41 -9.71 -9.11
N LEU A 426 -14.17 -9.28 -8.81
CA LEU A 426 -12.98 -9.94 -9.38
C LEU A 426 -12.84 -11.39 -8.92
N ASP A 427 -13.38 -11.78 -7.76
CA ASP A 427 -13.42 -13.19 -7.36
C ASP A 427 -14.23 -14.05 -8.34
N LEU A 428 -15.21 -13.47 -9.06
CA LEU A 428 -15.94 -14.17 -10.13
C LEU A 428 -15.05 -14.42 -11.35
N LEU A 429 -14.10 -13.52 -11.64
CA LEU A 429 -13.09 -13.72 -12.69
C LEU A 429 -12.07 -14.79 -12.26
N TRP A 430 -11.54 -14.66 -11.05
CA TRP A 430 -10.53 -15.59 -10.53
C TRP A 430 -11.05 -17.01 -10.34
N SER A 431 -12.33 -17.20 -10.10
CA SER A 431 -12.99 -18.51 -10.01
C SER A 431 -13.53 -19.04 -11.36
N ASN A 432 -13.32 -18.30 -12.45
CA ASN A 432 -13.89 -18.61 -13.79
C ASN A 432 -15.42 -18.69 -13.81
N ALA A 433 -16.08 -18.01 -12.88
CA ALA A 433 -17.56 -17.95 -12.87
C ALA A 433 -18.10 -17.01 -13.96
N ASN A 434 -17.34 -15.96 -14.28
CA ASN A 434 -17.66 -15.01 -15.34
C ASN A 434 -16.38 -14.63 -16.12
N ASP A 435 -16.54 -14.21 -17.38
CA ASP A 435 -15.45 -13.66 -18.18
C ASP A 435 -15.11 -12.21 -17.81
N ALA A 436 -13.98 -11.72 -18.31
CA ALA A 436 -13.47 -10.40 -17.99
C ALA A 436 -14.44 -9.27 -18.37
N ALA A 437 -15.09 -9.35 -19.53
CA ALA A 437 -16.02 -8.30 -19.98
C ALA A 437 -17.26 -8.22 -19.07
N THR A 438 -17.80 -9.36 -18.69
CA THR A 438 -18.95 -9.45 -17.77
C THR A 438 -18.58 -8.88 -16.40
N VAL A 439 -17.42 -9.29 -15.83
CA VAL A 439 -16.98 -8.80 -14.52
C VAL A 439 -16.69 -7.30 -14.55
N ALA A 440 -16.03 -6.80 -15.59
CA ALA A 440 -15.77 -5.36 -15.76
C ALA A 440 -17.07 -4.56 -15.79
N GLN A 441 -18.09 -5.03 -16.53
CA GLN A 441 -19.38 -4.37 -16.58
C GLN A 441 -20.09 -4.38 -15.22
N MET A 442 -20.09 -5.51 -14.51
CA MET A 442 -20.66 -5.61 -13.16
C MET A 442 -20.01 -4.62 -12.18
N ILE A 443 -18.69 -4.45 -12.28
CA ILE A 443 -17.95 -3.48 -11.45
C ILE A 443 -18.38 -2.05 -11.81
N LYS A 444 -18.39 -1.72 -13.11
CA LYS A 444 -18.75 -0.38 -13.58
C LYS A 444 -20.16 0.02 -13.14
N ASP A 445 -21.14 -0.86 -13.31
CA ASP A 445 -22.55 -0.60 -12.96
C ASP A 445 -22.76 -0.23 -11.50
N GLU A 446 -21.93 -0.76 -10.59
CA GLU A 446 -22.01 -0.47 -9.15
C GLU A 446 -21.04 0.64 -8.72
N ALA A 447 -19.83 0.70 -9.28
CA ALA A 447 -18.81 1.65 -8.86
C ALA A 447 -19.09 3.08 -9.30
N ASP A 448 -19.62 3.27 -10.54
CA ASP A 448 -19.86 4.62 -11.08
C ASP A 448 -20.83 5.42 -10.22
N ALA A 449 -21.75 4.77 -9.53
CA ALA A 449 -22.65 5.44 -8.60
C ALA A 449 -21.96 6.00 -7.35
N LEU A 450 -20.77 5.52 -7.01
CA LEU A 450 -19.99 5.99 -5.86
C LEU A 450 -18.91 7.03 -6.27
N PHE A 451 -18.63 7.19 -7.57
CA PHE A 451 -17.78 8.26 -8.08
C PHE A 451 -18.56 9.59 -8.26
N ALA A 452 -19.88 9.55 -8.31
CA ALA A 452 -20.76 10.70 -8.43
C ALA A 452 -20.93 11.40 -7.07
#